data_62bdefaa391acdcdcbb964273ab7eed5
#
_entry.id   62bdefaa391acdcdcbb964273ab7eed5
#
_cell.length_a   1.000
_cell.length_b   1.000
_cell.length_c   1.000
_cell.angle_alpha   90.00
_cell.angle_beta   90.00
_cell.angle_gamma   90.00
#
_symmetry.space_group_name_H-M   'P 1'
#
loop_
_entity.id
_entity.type
_entity.pdbx_description
1 polymer ?
#
loop_
_entity_poly.entity_id
_entity_poly.type
_entity_poly.pdbx_seq_one_letter_code
_entity_poly.pdbx_strand_id
1 'polypeptide(L)'
;MTINKALLALALGFALAACSNQKQAENSAADAADAAADAQTAADQASATGDAMAPAAQEAADTAADAAAQASDAAADAAAAPTAEAADAAADAANAAEDSAEKAEDTADEAKN
;
A
#
# COMPACT_ATOMS: atom_id res chain seq x y z
N MET A 1 -5.34 -0.85 15.60
CA MET A 1 -5.51 0.63 15.42
C MET A 1 -4.21 1.42 15.31
N THR A 2 -3.05 0.84 15.56
CA THR A 2 -1.75 1.56 15.53
C THR A 2 -0.93 1.32 14.28
N ILE A 3 -1.21 0.28 13.51
CA ILE A 3 -0.47 -0.08 12.29
C ILE A 3 -0.72 0.94 11.16
N ASN A 4 -1.94 1.42 10.99
CA ASN A 4 -2.28 2.39 9.94
C ASN A 4 -1.58 3.76 10.15
N LYS A 5 -1.34 4.17 11.39
CA LYS A 5 -0.64 5.43 11.68
C LYS A 5 0.88 5.31 11.51
N ALA A 6 1.44 4.13 11.71
CA ALA A 6 2.87 3.88 11.50
C ALA A 6 3.22 3.83 10.00
N LEU A 7 2.36 3.27 9.15
CA LEU A 7 2.52 3.24 7.70
C LEU A 7 2.45 4.65 7.09
N LEU A 8 1.51 5.49 7.56
CA LEU A 8 1.42 6.88 7.10
C LEU A 8 2.64 7.73 7.49
N ALA A 9 3.22 7.48 8.65
CA ALA A 9 4.39 8.23 9.10
C ALA A 9 5.68 7.85 8.35
N LEU A 10 5.78 6.60 7.86
CA LEU A 10 6.93 6.16 7.06
C LEU A 10 6.91 6.76 5.65
N ALA A 11 5.73 6.89 5.04
CA ALA A 11 5.57 7.47 3.70
C ALA A 11 5.98 8.96 3.64
N LEU A 12 5.80 9.69 4.73
CA LEU A 12 6.11 11.13 4.80
C LEU A 12 7.59 11.47 5.08
N GLY A 13 8.40 10.49 5.50
CA GLY A 13 9.80 10.73 5.90
C GLY A 13 10.81 10.76 4.76
N PHE A 14 10.46 10.29 3.57
CA PHE A 14 11.40 10.09 2.47
C PHE A 14 11.38 11.15 1.35
N ALA A 15 10.71 12.27 1.53
CA ALA A 15 10.38 13.25 0.47
C ALA A 15 11.54 14.12 -0.06
N LEU A 16 12.83 13.81 0.16
CA LEU A 16 13.92 14.77 -0.08
C LEU A 16 15.10 14.31 -0.95
N ALA A 17 15.04 13.22 -1.70
CA ALA A 17 16.12 12.84 -2.59
C ALA A 17 15.70 12.79 -4.07
N ALA A 18 16.34 13.65 -4.86
CA ALA A 18 15.96 13.99 -6.23
C ALA A 18 16.46 12.99 -7.30
N CYS A 19 15.86 11.79 -7.37
CA CYS A 19 15.92 10.94 -8.56
C CYS A 19 14.50 10.58 -9.01
N SER A 20 14.23 10.56 -10.32
CA SER A 20 12.90 10.30 -10.87
C SER A 20 12.32 8.95 -10.41
N ASN A 21 13.17 7.94 -10.31
CA ASN A 21 12.80 6.58 -9.90
C ASN A 21 12.44 6.47 -8.41
N GLN A 22 13.14 7.24 -7.57
CA GLN A 22 12.80 7.34 -6.15
C GLN A 22 11.42 7.96 -5.95
N LYS A 23 11.12 9.05 -6.67
CA LYS A 23 9.80 9.69 -6.61
C LYS A 23 8.68 8.77 -7.08
N GLN A 24 8.92 7.98 -8.11
CA GLN A 24 7.96 7.00 -8.58
C GLN A 24 7.68 5.96 -7.50
N ALA A 25 8.70 5.38 -6.91
CA ALA A 25 8.56 4.39 -5.85
C ALA A 25 7.89 4.98 -4.58
N GLU A 26 8.21 6.22 -4.23
CA GLU A 26 7.56 6.93 -3.12
C GLU A 26 6.07 7.17 -3.38
N ASN A 27 5.70 7.55 -4.61
CA ASN A 27 4.30 7.73 -5.00
C ASN A 27 3.56 6.39 -4.93
N SER A 28 4.12 5.33 -5.50
CA SER A 28 3.51 4.00 -5.45
C SER A 28 3.34 3.49 -4.00
N ALA A 29 4.29 3.79 -3.12
CA ALA A 29 4.16 3.45 -1.71
C ALA A 29 3.04 4.26 -1.01
N ALA A 30 2.87 5.54 -1.39
CA ALA A 30 1.78 6.36 -0.87
C ALA A 30 0.42 5.88 -1.37
N ASP A 31 0.29 5.62 -2.66
CA ASP A 31 -0.95 5.14 -3.28
C ASP A 31 -1.34 3.76 -2.73
N ALA A 32 -0.38 2.86 -2.54
CA ALA A 32 -0.62 1.57 -1.89
C ALA A 32 -1.08 1.71 -0.43
N ALA A 33 -0.55 2.68 0.30
CA ALA A 33 -0.97 2.96 1.68
C ALA A 33 -2.39 3.53 1.74
N ASP A 34 -2.77 4.37 0.80
CA ASP A 34 -4.13 4.90 0.67
C ASP A 34 -5.11 3.77 0.33
N ALA A 35 -4.79 2.91 -0.63
CA ALA A 35 -5.59 1.73 -0.97
C ALA A 35 -5.78 0.78 0.23
N ALA A 36 -4.74 0.57 1.03
CA ALA A 36 -4.84 -0.24 2.24
C ALA A 36 -5.75 0.39 3.31
N ALA A 37 -5.74 1.72 3.44
CA ALA A 37 -6.62 2.43 4.37
C ALA A 37 -8.09 2.37 3.93
N ASP A 38 -8.34 2.47 2.64
CA ASP A 38 -9.68 2.37 2.07
C ASP A 38 -10.22 0.93 2.16
N ALA A 39 -9.41 -0.08 1.89
CA ALA A 39 -9.76 -1.48 2.10
C ALA A 39 -10.13 -1.78 3.57
N GLN A 40 -9.37 -1.24 4.53
CA GLN A 40 -9.69 -1.39 5.95
C GLN A 40 -11.02 -0.71 6.32
N THR A 41 -11.26 0.47 5.75
CA THR A 41 -12.53 1.18 5.95
C THR A 41 -13.72 0.36 5.42
N ALA A 42 -13.59 -0.26 4.25
CA ALA A 42 -14.60 -1.14 3.68
C ALA A 42 -14.85 -2.38 4.57
N ALA A 43 -13.79 -3.00 5.08
CA ALA A 43 -13.90 -4.14 5.99
C ALA A 43 -14.58 -3.78 7.31
N ASP A 44 -14.27 -2.62 7.87
CA ASP A 44 -14.89 -2.12 9.10
C ASP A 44 -16.40 -1.84 8.88
N GLN A 45 -16.79 -1.29 7.73
CA GLN A 45 -18.18 -1.07 7.36
C GLN A 45 -18.94 -2.38 7.19
N ALA A 46 -18.38 -3.36 6.47
CA ALA A 46 -18.99 -4.68 6.31
C ALA A 46 -19.20 -5.36 7.67
N SER A 47 -18.22 -5.26 8.56
CA SER A 47 -18.32 -5.79 9.92
C SER A 47 -19.39 -5.08 10.75
N ALA A 48 -19.48 -3.76 10.65
CA ALA A 48 -20.45 -2.95 11.40
C ALA A 48 -21.91 -3.21 10.95
N THR A 49 -22.12 -3.54 9.68
CA THR A 49 -23.43 -3.88 9.13
C THR A 49 -23.81 -5.35 9.34
N GLY A 50 -22.88 -6.18 9.79
CA GLY A 50 -23.06 -7.62 9.95
C GLY A 50 -23.18 -8.33 8.60
N ASP A 51 -22.51 -7.81 7.58
CA ASP A 51 -22.48 -8.39 6.25
C ASP A 51 -21.86 -9.80 6.27
N ALA A 52 -22.44 -10.73 5.51
CA ALA A 52 -21.92 -12.09 5.39
C ALA A 52 -20.52 -12.14 4.74
N MET A 53 -20.17 -11.10 3.98
CA MET A 53 -18.86 -10.94 3.32
C MET A 53 -17.82 -10.23 4.19
N ALA A 54 -18.15 -9.81 5.41
CA ALA A 54 -17.19 -9.14 6.30
C ALA A 54 -15.86 -9.89 6.50
N PRO A 55 -15.82 -11.23 6.61
CA PRO A 55 -14.54 -11.95 6.66
C PRO A 55 -13.72 -11.83 5.38
N ALA A 56 -14.36 -11.83 4.21
CA ALA A 56 -13.66 -11.66 2.93
C ALA A 56 -13.12 -10.22 2.76
N ALA A 57 -13.89 -9.23 3.19
CA ALA A 57 -13.43 -7.84 3.22
C ALA A 57 -12.22 -7.66 4.15
N GLN A 58 -12.22 -8.31 5.30
CA GLN A 58 -11.07 -8.25 6.23
C GLN A 58 -9.83 -8.93 5.65
N GLU A 59 -9.96 -10.09 5.01
CA GLU A 59 -8.84 -10.76 4.34
C GLU A 59 -8.25 -9.90 3.21
N ALA A 60 -9.11 -9.22 2.44
CA ALA A 60 -8.68 -8.28 1.41
C ALA A 60 -7.96 -7.06 2.02
N ALA A 61 -8.45 -6.51 3.12
CA ALA A 61 -7.80 -5.40 3.82
C ALA A 61 -6.42 -5.78 4.37
N ASP A 62 -6.28 -6.98 4.92
CA ASP A 62 -4.99 -7.51 5.39
C ASP A 62 -4.01 -7.68 4.21
N THR A 63 -4.50 -8.16 3.06
CA THR A 63 -3.69 -8.28 1.83
C THR A 63 -3.23 -6.92 1.31
N ALA A 64 -4.10 -5.91 1.32
CA ALA A 64 -3.75 -4.55 0.94
C ALA A 64 -2.70 -3.94 1.88
N ALA A 65 -2.81 -4.19 3.18
CA ALA A 65 -1.84 -3.74 4.17
C ALA A 65 -0.46 -4.37 3.97
N ASP A 66 -0.40 -5.66 3.67
CA ASP A 66 0.85 -6.37 3.36
C ASP A 66 1.49 -5.82 2.07
N ALA A 67 0.69 -5.57 1.03
CA ALA A 67 1.16 -4.99 -0.22
C ALA A 67 1.68 -3.55 -0.01
N ALA A 68 1.02 -2.74 0.79
CA ALA A 68 1.48 -1.39 1.14
C ALA A 68 2.82 -1.42 1.91
N ALA A 69 3.03 -2.39 2.79
CA ALA A 69 4.32 -2.58 3.45
C ALA A 69 5.42 -2.94 2.45
N GLN A 70 5.16 -3.83 1.50
CA GLN A 70 6.11 -4.18 0.44
C GLN A 70 6.44 -2.99 -0.47
N ALA A 71 5.46 -2.15 -0.83
CA ALA A 71 5.69 -0.93 -1.60
C ALA A 71 6.58 0.06 -0.82
N SER A 72 6.38 0.19 0.49
CA SER A 72 7.20 1.04 1.33
C SER A 72 8.64 0.55 1.45
N ASP A 73 8.85 -0.76 1.59
CA ASP A 73 10.19 -1.37 1.62
C ASP A 73 10.89 -1.18 0.26
N ALA A 74 10.19 -1.40 -0.85
CA ALA A 74 10.72 -1.18 -2.19
C ALA A 74 11.07 0.30 -2.44
N ALA A 75 10.29 1.25 -1.92
CA ALA A 75 10.59 2.67 -2.00
C ALA A 75 11.87 3.03 -1.19
N ALA A 76 12.06 2.42 -0.03
CA ALA A 76 13.28 2.58 0.75
C ALA A 76 14.51 2.00 0.01
N ASP A 77 14.35 0.86 -0.64
CA ASP A 77 15.41 0.24 -1.47
C ASP A 77 15.75 1.12 -2.68
N ALA A 78 14.76 1.72 -3.34
CA ALA A 78 14.97 2.68 -4.43
C ALA A 78 15.77 3.90 -3.97
N ALA A 79 15.46 4.41 -2.77
CA ALA A 79 16.17 5.55 -2.18
C ALA A 79 17.63 5.23 -1.80
N ALA A 80 17.90 3.99 -1.40
CA ALA A 80 19.22 3.52 -1.00
C ALA A 80 20.05 2.92 -2.16
N ALA A 81 19.48 2.79 -3.35
CA ALA A 81 20.08 2.08 -4.47
C ALA A 81 21.37 2.75 -4.95
N PRO A 82 22.47 2.00 -5.12
CA PRO A 82 23.75 2.57 -5.53
C PRO A 82 23.84 2.85 -7.04
N THR A 83 22.91 2.34 -7.84
CA THR A 83 22.87 2.50 -9.29
C THR A 83 21.44 2.81 -9.77
N ALA A 84 21.34 3.44 -10.95
CA ALA A 84 20.05 3.73 -11.57
C ALA A 84 19.26 2.43 -11.87
N GLU A 85 19.92 1.37 -12.32
CA GLU A 85 19.28 0.08 -12.60
C GLU A 85 18.68 -0.56 -11.36
N ALA A 86 19.37 -0.44 -10.21
CA ALA A 86 18.83 -0.93 -8.94
C ALA A 86 17.64 -0.09 -8.45
N ALA A 87 17.69 1.22 -8.68
CA ALA A 87 16.58 2.10 -8.37
C ALA A 87 15.35 1.84 -9.27
N ASP A 88 15.56 1.55 -10.57
CA ASP A 88 14.49 1.16 -11.49
C ASP A 88 13.82 -0.14 -11.03
N ALA A 89 14.61 -1.16 -10.70
CA ALA A 89 14.07 -2.44 -10.24
C ALA A 89 13.26 -2.29 -8.93
N ALA A 90 13.71 -1.45 -8.03
CA ALA A 90 12.99 -1.16 -6.79
C ALA A 90 11.70 -0.36 -7.04
N ALA A 91 11.72 0.59 -7.98
CA ALA A 91 10.51 1.32 -8.39
C ALA A 91 9.47 0.40 -9.04
N ASP A 92 9.91 -0.53 -9.89
CA ASP A 92 9.02 -1.53 -10.48
C ASP A 92 8.41 -2.45 -9.41
N ALA A 93 9.17 -2.81 -8.38
CA ALA A 93 8.65 -3.59 -7.25
C ALA A 93 7.62 -2.80 -6.43
N ALA A 94 7.83 -1.51 -6.23
CA ALA A 94 6.86 -0.64 -5.57
C ALA A 94 5.55 -0.51 -6.36
N ASN A 95 5.62 -0.33 -7.68
CA ASN A 95 4.45 -0.30 -8.56
C ASN A 95 3.66 -1.63 -8.52
N ALA A 96 4.35 -2.76 -8.56
CA ALA A 96 3.69 -4.06 -8.48
C ALA A 96 2.99 -4.30 -7.14
N ALA A 97 3.54 -3.76 -6.06
CA ALA A 97 2.92 -3.81 -4.74
C ALA A 97 1.72 -2.86 -4.63
N GLU A 98 1.79 -1.66 -5.23
CA GLU A 98 0.66 -0.73 -5.38
C GLU A 98 -0.50 -1.40 -6.11
N ASP A 99 -0.28 -1.97 -7.29
CA ASP A 99 -1.29 -2.71 -8.06
C ASP A 99 -1.96 -3.82 -7.23
N SER A 100 -1.19 -4.47 -6.34
CA SER A 100 -1.72 -5.51 -5.46
C SER A 100 -2.59 -4.95 -4.34
N ALA A 101 -2.22 -3.79 -3.80
CA ALA A 101 -3.00 -3.09 -2.78
C ALA A 101 -4.33 -2.58 -3.35
N GLU A 102 -4.32 -1.97 -4.55
CA GLU A 102 -5.53 -1.51 -5.23
C GLU A 102 -6.50 -2.65 -5.55
N LYS A 103 -6.00 -3.78 -6.04
CA LYS A 103 -6.85 -4.96 -6.28
C LYS A 103 -7.47 -5.52 -5.00
N ALA A 104 -6.74 -5.47 -3.90
CA ALA A 104 -7.25 -5.91 -2.61
C ALA A 104 -8.28 -4.91 -2.06
N GLU A 105 -8.10 -3.61 -2.27
CA GLU A 105 -9.09 -2.58 -1.98
C GLU A 105 -10.40 -2.84 -2.75
N ASP A 106 -10.32 -3.02 -4.07
CA ASP A 106 -11.48 -3.33 -4.91
C ASP A 106 -12.25 -4.56 -4.39
N THR A 107 -11.51 -5.61 -3.97
CA THR A 107 -12.12 -6.81 -3.39
C THR A 107 -12.83 -6.53 -2.06
N ALA A 108 -12.24 -5.68 -1.22
CA ALA A 108 -12.86 -5.28 0.03
C ALA A 108 -14.13 -4.43 -0.20
N ASP A 109 -14.11 -3.55 -1.19
CA ASP A 109 -15.25 -2.73 -1.58
C ASP A 109 -16.39 -3.56 -2.20
N GLU A 110 -16.09 -4.55 -3.03
CA GLU A 110 -17.08 -5.50 -3.54
C GLU A 110 -17.74 -6.31 -2.41
N ALA A 111 -16.96 -6.72 -1.42
CA ALA A 111 -17.46 -7.46 -0.28
C ALA A 111 -18.35 -6.62 0.67
N LYS A 112 -18.23 -5.30 0.63
CA LYS A 112 -19.07 -4.37 1.40
C LYS A 112 -20.49 -4.19 0.81
N ASN A 113 -20.66 -4.47 -0.48
CA ASN A 113 -21.90 -4.24 -1.22
C ASN A 113 -22.72 -5.51 -1.44
#